data_aed0d1eabf72ed1da839b6e784b89944
#
_entry.id   aed0d1eabf72ed1da839b6e784b89944
#
_cell.length_a   1.000
_cell.length_b   1.000
_cell.length_c   1.000
_cell.angle_alpha   90.00
_cell.angle_beta   90.00
_cell.angle_gamma   90.00
#
_symmetry.space_group_name_H-M   'P 1'
#
loop_
_entity.id
_entity.type
_entity.pdbx_description
1 polymer ?
#
loop_
_entity_poly.entity_id
_entity_poly.type
_entity_poly.pdbx_seq_one_letter_code
_entity_poly.pdbx_strand_id
1 'polypeptide(L)'
;MRVGGGSAGGIHGAHIGPGVRIRYAAADQKRQAIPWVEYTAGGVTREYAASGANAGATHGLPIYEMQCADCHNHASHSFELPARAVDQAIAEGRISASLPFIKKIGVELLKADYSSQEEAAQKIQAALNAFYQNKYGDAWSRRSYDVQIAGQALAGIYQSNVFPDLKVAWATYPNNLGHMDALGCSVATTTVTPPLIRRPSCRIAARVMNCWRWKRSPPRF
;
A
#
# COMPACT_ATOMS: atom_id res chain seq x y z
N MET A 1 23.08 7.98 -6.01
CA MET A 1 21.93 7.67 -5.14
C MET A 1 22.44 6.75 -4.03
N ARG A 2 22.37 7.11 -2.74
CA ARG A 2 22.71 6.18 -1.66
C ARG A 2 21.49 5.32 -1.38
N VAL A 3 21.54 4.07 -1.81
CA VAL A 3 20.57 3.05 -1.44
C VAL A 3 21.06 2.45 -0.14
N GLY A 4 20.39 2.70 0.98
CA GLY A 4 20.84 2.10 2.22
C GLY A 4 20.05 2.58 3.42
N GLY A 5 20.12 1.84 4.47
CA GLY A 5 19.66 2.15 5.81
C GLY A 5 20.63 1.53 6.81
N GLY A 6 21.43 2.35 7.48
CA GLY A 6 22.33 1.94 8.54
C GLY A 6 23.42 0.92 8.16
N SER A 7 24.22 0.50 9.14
CA SER A 7 25.31 -0.46 8.97
C SER A 7 24.90 -1.87 8.51
N ALA A 8 23.61 -2.22 8.63
CA ALA A 8 23.06 -3.50 8.20
C ALA A 8 22.30 -3.43 6.86
N GLY A 9 22.39 -2.31 6.12
CA GLY A 9 21.74 -2.15 4.81
C GLY A 9 20.20 -2.04 4.84
N GLY A 10 19.58 -2.16 5.99
CA GLY A 10 18.13 -2.10 6.14
C GLY A 10 17.40 -3.09 5.23
N ILE A 11 16.20 -2.72 4.79
CA ILE A 11 15.36 -3.54 3.89
C ILE A 11 16.05 -3.77 2.54
N HIS A 12 16.74 -2.76 2.00
CA HIS A 12 17.48 -2.90 0.73
C HIS A 12 18.64 -3.91 0.86
N GLY A 13 19.38 -3.88 1.96
CA GLY A 13 20.45 -4.85 2.19
C GLY A 13 19.93 -6.27 2.29
N ALA A 14 18.74 -6.46 2.88
CA ALA A 14 18.12 -7.76 3.03
C ALA A 14 17.52 -8.32 1.72
N HIS A 15 17.16 -7.46 0.75
CA HIS A 15 16.44 -7.88 -0.45
C HIS A 15 17.26 -7.78 -1.74
N ILE A 16 18.09 -6.75 -1.86
CA ILE A 16 18.87 -6.45 -3.06
C ILE A 16 20.34 -6.09 -2.74
N GLY A 17 20.80 -6.43 -1.53
CA GLY A 17 22.19 -6.19 -1.09
C GLY A 17 23.19 -7.13 -1.77
N PRO A 18 24.49 -6.84 -1.66
CA PRO A 18 25.54 -7.70 -2.20
C PRO A 18 25.41 -9.15 -1.69
N GLY A 19 25.39 -10.10 -2.61
CA GLY A 19 25.25 -11.53 -2.29
C GLY A 19 23.84 -11.96 -1.88
N VAL A 20 22.85 -11.08 -1.99
CA VAL A 20 21.42 -11.40 -1.80
C VAL A 20 20.74 -11.48 -3.15
N ARG A 21 19.96 -12.54 -3.36
CA ARG A 21 19.12 -12.73 -4.55
C ARG A 21 17.76 -13.27 -4.11
N ILE A 22 16.70 -12.66 -4.62
CA ILE A 22 15.33 -13.14 -4.42
C ILE A 22 14.74 -13.44 -5.79
N ARG A 23 14.21 -14.65 -5.96
CA ARG A 23 13.43 -15.05 -7.12
C ARG A 23 12.02 -15.41 -6.65
N TYR A 24 11.03 -15.12 -7.46
CA TYR A 24 9.65 -15.45 -7.12
C TYR A 24 8.85 -15.83 -8.36
N ALA A 25 7.88 -16.72 -8.17
CA ALA A 25 6.88 -17.04 -9.18
C ALA A 25 5.64 -16.18 -8.95
N ALA A 26 5.06 -15.61 -10.01
CA ALA A 26 3.83 -14.85 -9.95
C ALA A 26 2.73 -15.56 -10.75
N ALA A 27 1.55 -15.69 -10.13
CA ALA A 27 0.38 -16.31 -10.74
C ALA A 27 -0.50 -15.30 -11.50
N ASP A 28 -0.21 -14.01 -11.40
CA ASP A 28 -0.92 -12.95 -12.10
C ASP A 28 0.03 -11.88 -12.68
N GLN A 29 -0.45 -11.15 -13.67
CA GLN A 29 0.34 -10.12 -14.35
C GLN A 29 0.71 -8.93 -13.44
N LYS A 30 -0.09 -8.66 -12.41
CA LYS A 30 0.16 -7.59 -11.43
C LYS A 30 1.14 -8.02 -10.34
N ARG A 31 1.58 -9.29 -10.34
CA ARG A 31 2.48 -9.89 -9.37
C ARG A 31 1.98 -9.75 -7.92
N GLN A 32 0.65 -9.85 -7.73
CA GLN A 32 0.01 -9.80 -6.41
C GLN A 32 -0.18 -11.19 -5.80
N ALA A 33 -0.24 -12.23 -6.61
CA ALA A 33 -0.31 -13.62 -6.17
C ALA A 33 1.07 -14.27 -6.38
N ILE A 34 1.79 -14.48 -5.28
CA ILE A 34 3.14 -15.03 -5.27
C ILE A 34 3.12 -16.39 -4.54
N PRO A 35 2.95 -17.50 -5.26
CA PRO A 35 2.87 -18.82 -4.65
C PRO A 35 4.23 -19.37 -4.19
N TRP A 36 5.35 -18.84 -4.69
CA TRP A 36 6.67 -19.33 -4.37
C TRP A 36 7.73 -18.22 -4.39
N VAL A 37 8.66 -18.31 -3.45
CA VAL A 37 9.80 -17.39 -3.33
C VAL A 37 11.07 -18.20 -3.02
N GLU A 38 12.16 -17.89 -3.70
CA GLU A 38 13.51 -18.36 -3.42
C GLU A 38 14.34 -17.18 -2.88
N TYR A 39 14.95 -17.38 -1.75
CA TYR A 39 15.83 -16.40 -1.12
C TYR A 39 17.23 -16.98 -0.99
N THR A 40 18.21 -16.31 -1.59
CA THR A 40 19.64 -16.67 -1.49
C THR A 40 20.38 -15.54 -0.79
N ALA A 41 21.11 -15.87 0.27
CA ALA A 41 21.99 -14.93 0.97
C ALA A 41 23.16 -15.69 1.62
N GLY A 42 24.37 -15.14 1.52
CA GLY A 42 25.57 -15.75 2.11
C GLY A 42 25.85 -17.16 1.59
N GLY A 43 25.52 -17.44 0.32
CA GLY A 43 25.68 -18.75 -0.30
C GLY A 43 24.64 -19.81 0.09
N VAL A 44 23.66 -19.45 0.94
CA VAL A 44 22.58 -20.36 1.35
C VAL A 44 21.30 -19.99 0.64
N THR A 45 20.69 -20.95 -0.05
CA THR A 45 19.38 -20.79 -0.71
C THR A 45 18.28 -21.41 0.14
N ARG A 46 17.15 -20.73 0.26
CA ARG A 46 15.94 -21.18 0.94
C ARG A 46 14.73 -20.94 0.05
N GLU A 47 13.81 -21.88 0.06
CA GLU A 47 12.56 -21.78 -0.68
C GLU A 47 11.38 -21.65 0.27
N TYR A 48 10.40 -20.87 -0.15
CA TYR A 48 9.17 -20.61 0.60
C TYR A 48 8.00 -20.80 -0.35
N ALA A 49 6.99 -21.53 0.10
CA ALA A 49 5.75 -21.73 -0.63
C ALA A 49 4.58 -21.11 0.16
N ALA A 50 3.62 -20.55 -0.57
CA ALA A 50 2.39 -20.07 0.04
C ALA A 50 1.60 -21.21 0.68
N SER A 51 0.80 -20.91 1.71
CA SER A 51 -0.09 -21.88 2.34
C SER A 51 -1.02 -22.50 1.30
N GLY A 52 -1.01 -23.83 1.19
CA GLY A 52 -1.80 -24.56 0.20
C GLY A 52 -1.17 -24.67 -1.19
N ALA A 53 0.00 -24.10 -1.42
CA ALA A 53 0.75 -24.32 -2.63
C ALA A 53 1.49 -25.67 -2.55
N ASN A 54 1.26 -26.54 -3.54
CA ASN A 54 1.96 -27.83 -3.67
C ASN A 54 3.38 -27.63 -4.22
N ALA A 55 4.24 -28.66 -4.09
CA ALA A 55 5.61 -28.65 -4.61
C ALA A 55 5.71 -28.36 -6.14
N GLY A 56 4.60 -28.41 -6.86
CA GLY A 56 4.47 -28.05 -8.27
C GLY A 56 3.91 -26.64 -8.53
N ALA A 57 3.77 -25.81 -7.52
CA ALA A 57 3.13 -24.49 -7.62
C ALA A 57 3.84 -23.51 -8.58
N THR A 58 5.07 -23.82 -8.99
CA THR A 58 5.82 -23.04 -9.98
C THR A 58 5.65 -23.53 -11.41
N HIS A 59 5.01 -24.69 -11.63
CA HIS A 59 4.86 -25.27 -12.97
C HIS A 59 4.09 -24.31 -13.90
N GLY A 60 4.78 -23.86 -14.96
CA GLY A 60 4.20 -22.97 -15.97
C GLY A 60 4.08 -21.51 -15.54
N LEU A 61 4.48 -21.14 -14.33
CA LEU A 61 4.46 -19.73 -13.90
C LEU A 61 5.76 -19.02 -14.27
N PRO A 62 5.70 -17.77 -14.68
CA PRO A 62 6.90 -16.97 -14.91
C PRO A 62 7.64 -16.73 -13.59
N ILE A 63 8.96 -16.93 -13.63
CA ILE A 63 9.85 -16.65 -12.50
C ILE A 63 10.56 -15.33 -12.75
N TYR A 64 10.49 -14.44 -11.76
CA TYR A 64 11.11 -13.13 -11.77
C TYR A 64 12.23 -13.06 -10.74
N GLU A 65 13.23 -12.25 -11.02
CA GLU A 65 14.23 -11.84 -10.03
C GLU A 65 13.82 -10.47 -9.46
N MET A 66 13.79 -10.34 -8.13
CA MET A 66 13.37 -9.11 -7.46
C MET A 66 14.31 -7.96 -7.77
N GLN A 67 13.73 -6.84 -8.18
CA GLN A 67 14.42 -5.60 -8.49
C GLN A 67 13.76 -4.42 -7.77
N CYS A 68 14.38 -3.25 -7.85
CA CYS A 68 13.81 -2.01 -7.29
C CYS A 68 12.37 -1.79 -7.75
N ALA A 69 12.09 -2.20 -8.99
CA ALA A 69 10.79 -2.14 -9.63
C ALA A 69 9.68 -2.89 -8.92
N ASP A 70 9.99 -3.98 -8.27
CA ASP A 70 8.99 -4.81 -7.62
C ASP A 70 8.46 -4.19 -6.33
N CYS A 71 9.22 -3.25 -5.75
CA CYS A 71 8.82 -2.53 -4.55
C CYS A 71 8.45 -1.07 -4.81
N HIS A 72 9.08 -0.44 -5.80
CA HIS A 72 8.87 0.96 -6.12
C HIS A 72 7.99 1.13 -7.37
N ASN A 73 6.99 1.98 -7.28
CA ASN A 73 6.16 2.33 -8.43
C ASN A 73 6.98 3.14 -9.45
N HIS A 74 6.95 2.72 -10.72
CA HIS A 74 7.79 3.24 -11.80
C HIS A 74 7.07 4.17 -12.75
N ALA A 75 5.78 4.41 -12.60
CA ALA A 75 5.12 5.41 -13.40
C ALA A 75 5.84 6.76 -13.19
N SER A 76 6.06 7.51 -14.26
CA SER A 76 6.53 8.90 -14.18
C SER A 76 5.59 9.77 -13.34
N HIS A 77 4.38 9.30 -13.09
CA HIS A 77 3.37 9.83 -12.19
C HIS A 77 3.13 8.83 -11.04
N SER A 78 3.35 9.27 -9.81
CA SER A 78 3.07 8.47 -8.62
C SER A 78 1.59 8.56 -8.28
N PHE A 79 0.87 7.45 -8.40
CA PHE A 79 -0.52 7.36 -7.93
C PHE A 79 -0.53 7.13 -6.42
N GLU A 80 -1.09 8.07 -5.70
CA GLU A 80 -1.17 7.97 -4.24
C GLU A 80 -2.35 7.08 -3.81
N LEU A 81 -2.20 6.42 -2.66
CA LEU A 81 -3.30 5.68 -2.06
C LEU A 81 -4.35 6.64 -1.50
N PRO A 82 -5.67 6.32 -1.55
CA PRO A 82 -6.73 7.22 -1.10
C PRO A 82 -6.53 7.77 0.30
N ALA A 83 -6.17 6.90 1.25
CA ALA A 83 -5.97 7.30 2.64
C ALA A 83 -4.83 8.31 2.80
N ARG A 84 -3.72 8.08 2.07
CA ARG A 84 -2.55 8.96 2.10
C ARG A 84 -2.82 10.30 1.44
N ALA A 85 -3.51 10.29 0.30
CA ALA A 85 -3.89 11.51 -0.40
C ALA A 85 -4.82 12.40 0.45
N VAL A 86 -5.77 11.78 1.18
CA VAL A 86 -6.63 12.51 2.13
C VAL A 86 -5.83 13.05 3.31
N ASP A 87 -4.91 12.27 3.90
CA ASP A 87 -4.05 12.73 4.99
C ASP A 87 -3.20 13.93 4.57
N GLN A 88 -2.65 13.89 3.37
CA GLN A 88 -1.87 14.99 2.82
C GLN A 88 -2.73 16.23 2.60
N ALA A 89 -3.92 16.08 2.04
CA ALA A 89 -4.85 17.20 1.84
C ALA A 89 -5.28 17.84 3.16
N ILE A 90 -5.43 17.04 4.23
CA ILE A 90 -5.69 17.56 5.59
C ILE A 90 -4.46 18.31 6.14
N ALA A 91 -3.27 17.73 6.00
CA ALA A 91 -2.02 18.33 6.48
C ALA A 91 -1.71 19.67 5.77
N GLU A 92 -2.04 19.76 4.48
CA GLU A 92 -1.91 20.99 3.67
C GLU A 92 -3.04 22.01 3.89
N GLY A 93 -4.04 21.69 4.71
CA GLY A 93 -5.17 22.57 4.98
C GLY A 93 -6.20 22.69 3.84
N ARG A 94 -6.09 21.85 2.78
CA ARG A 94 -7.08 21.77 1.70
C ARG A 94 -8.39 21.12 2.14
N ILE A 95 -8.33 20.27 3.16
CA ILE A 95 -9.47 19.66 3.84
C ILE A 95 -9.37 20.01 5.31
N SER A 96 -10.43 20.60 5.87
CA SER A 96 -10.45 20.96 7.28
C SER A 96 -10.45 19.73 8.20
N ALA A 97 -9.43 19.59 9.05
CA ALA A 97 -9.33 18.51 10.04
C ALA A 97 -10.45 18.56 11.09
N SER A 98 -11.15 19.70 11.22
CA SER A 98 -12.23 19.89 12.18
C SER A 98 -13.58 19.32 11.74
N LEU A 99 -13.70 18.82 10.50
CA LEU A 99 -14.89 18.14 10.01
C LEU A 99 -14.94 16.71 10.58
N PRO A 100 -16.01 16.34 11.32
CA PRO A 100 -16.12 15.03 11.93
C PRO A 100 -16.03 13.91 10.89
N PHE A 101 -15.15 12.93 11.13
CA PHE A 101 -14.99 11.74 10.29
C PHE A 101 -14.64 12.00 8.82
N ILE A 102 -14.14 13.19 8.47
CA ILE A 102 -13.84 13.56 7.08
C ILE A 102 -12.86 12.59 6.40
N LYS A 103 -11.83 12.11 7.11
CA LYS A 103 -10.91 11.12 6.55
C LYS A 103 -11.64 9.82 6.19
N LYS A 104 -12.47 9.30 7.09
CA LYS A 104 -13.19 8.04 6.87
C LYS A 104 -14.09 8.14 5.64
N ILE A 105 -15.00 9.13 5.63
CA ILE A 105 -15.94 9.28 4.51
C ILE A 105 -15.22 9.67 3.22
N GLY A 106 -14.18 10.49 3.28
CA GLY A 106 -13.39 10.87 2.11
C GLY A 106 -12.72 9.66 1.45
N VAL A 107 -12.12 8.76 2.22
CA VAL A 107 -11.52 7.52 1.70
C VAL A 107 -12.58 6.58 1.13
N GLU A 108 -13.75 6.45 1.78
CA GLU A 108 -14.87 5.64 1.26
C GLU A 108 -15.35 6.16 -0.09
N LEU A 109 -15.54 7.48 -0.22
CA LEU A 109 -15.96 8.11 -1.48
C LEU A 109 -14.91 7.99 -2.59
N LEU A 110 -13.63 8.13 -2.26
CA LEU A 110 -12.55 7.96 -3.24
C LEU A 110 -12.43 6.52 -3.75
N LYS A 111 -12.80 5.53 -2.95
CA LYS A 111 -12.77 4.09 -3.33
C LYS A 111 -14.01 3.63 -4.08
N ALA A 112 -15.04 4.45 -4.18
CA ALA A 112 -16.25 4.11 -4.92
C ALA A 112 -15.98 4.13 -6.44
N ASP A 113 -16.72 3.30 -7.17
CA ASP A 113 -16.64 3.22 -8.62
C ASP A 113 -17.51 4.31 -9.26
N TYR A 114 -16.92 5.05 -10.20
CA TYR A 114 -17.58 6.06 -11.01
C TYR A 114 -17.25 5.83 -12.49
N SER A 115 -18.21 6.12 -13.36
CA SER A 115 -18.05 5.90 -14.82
C SER A 115 -17.19 6.97 -15.48
N SER A 116 -17.13 8.18 -14.89
CA SER A 116 -16.31 9.29 -15.39
C SER A 116 -15.78 10.16 -14.22
N GLN A 117 -14.83 11.03 -14.52
CA GLN A 117 -14.31 12.00 -13.54
C GLN A 117 -15.36 13.06 -13.19
N GLU A 118 -16.21 13.45 -14.12
CA GLU A 118 -17.30 14.40 -13.90
C GLU A 118 -18.36 13.81 -12.97
N GLU A 119 -18.75 12.56 -13.23
CA GLU A 119 -19.68 11.83 -12.35
C GLU A 119 -19.11 11.70 -10.94
N ALA A 120 -17.81 11.35 -10.83
CA ALA A 120 -17.13 11.26 -9.53
C ALA A 120 -17.21 12.60 -8.78
N ALA A 121 -16.88 13.72 -9.43
CA ALA A 121 -16.93 15.04 -8.80
C ALA A 121 -18.32 15.38 -8.26
N GLN A 122 -19.36 15.13 -9.04
CA GLN A 122 -20.74 15.40 -8.64
C GLN A 122 -21.20 14.48 -7.49
N LYS A 123 -20.96 13.17 -7.62
CA LYS A 123 -21.39 12.19 -6.62
C LYS A 123 -20.63 12.31 -5.30
N ILE A 124 -19.31 12.58 -5.35
CA ILE A 124 -18.50 12.83 -4.15
C ILE A 124 -19.05 14.03 -3.38
N GLN A 125 -19.31 15.14 -4.07
CA GLN A 125 -19.86 16.34 -3.43
C GLN A 125 -21.25 16.09 -2.86
N ALA A 126 -22.15 15.47 -3.62
CA ALA A 126 -23.50 15.17 -3.19
C ALA A 126 -23.54 14.23 -1.97
N ALA A 127 -22.75 13.16 -2.01
CA ALA A 127 -22.67 12.19 -0.92
C ALA A 127 -22.05 12.80 0.35
N LEU A 128 -21.05 13.66 0.21
CA LEU A 128 -20.44 14.36 1.34
C LEU A 128 -21.44 15.33 1.98
N ASN A 129 -22.16 16.09 1.18
CA ASN A 129 -23.24 16.98 1.66
C ASN A 129 -24.30 16.19 2.42
N ALA A 130 -24.81 15.11 1.83
CA ALA A 130 -25.81 14.25 2.44
C ALA A 130 -25.35 13.64 3.77
N PHE A 131 -24.08 13.21 3.83
CA PHE A 131 -23.48 12.68 5.05
C PHE A 131 -23.52 13.70 6.20
N TYR A 132 -23.08 14.95 5.97
CA TYR A 132 -23.08 15.98 6.99
C TYR A 132 -24.47 16.47 7.33
N GLN A 133 -25.35 16.64 6.34
CA GLN A 133 -26.76 17.02 6.59
C GLN A 133 -27.48 16.02 7.46
N ASN A 134 -27.33 14.74 7.19
CA ASN A 134 -28.08 13.69 7.86
C ASN A 134 -27.48 13.28 9.22
N LYS A 135 -26.14 13.29 9.35
CA LYS A 135 -25.48 12.74 10.55
C LYS A 135 -24.84 13.81 11.44
N TYR A 136 -24.54 14.98 10.89
CA TYR A 136 -23.81 16.05 11.57
C TYR A 136 -24.41 17.42 11.24
N GLY A 137 -25.72 17.56 11.44
CA GLY A 137 -26.47 18.79 11.11
C GLY A 137 -25.88 20.06 11.73
N ASP A 138 -25.35 19.97 12.95
CA ASP A 138 -24.67 21.10 13.62
C ASP A 138 -23.35 21.46 12.91
N ALA A 139 -22.60 20.50 12.46
CA ALA A 139 -21.39 20.76 11.67
C ALA A 139 -21.75 21.30 10.28
N TRP A 140 -22.80 20.79 9.67
CA TRP A 140 -23.32 21.29 8.40
C TRP A 140 -23.74 22.76 8.51
N SER A 141 -24.58 23.12 9.50
CA SER A 141 -25.08 24.50 9.65
C SER A 141 -23.99 25.53 9.88
N ARG A 142 -22.91 25.16 10.55
CA ARG A 142 -21.80 26.04 10.86
C ARG A 142 -20.67 26.03 9.85
N ARG A 143 -20.52 24.96 9.07
CA ARG A 143 -19.32 24.66 8.24
C ARG A 143 -19.67 24.09 6.87
N SER A 144 -20.83 24.42 6.31
CA SER A 144 -21.22 23.98 4.98
C SER A 144 -20.20 24.37 3.90
N TYR A 145 -19.56 25.53 4.07
CA TYR A 145 -18.48 25.98 3.20
C TYR A 145 -17.25 25.06 3.28
N ASP A 146 -16.82 24.68 4.48
CA ASP A 146 -15.69 23.74 4.64
C ASP A 146 -16.01 22.37 4.01
N VAL A 147 -17.27 21.91 4.09
CA VAL A 147 -17.73 20.67 3.44
C VAL A 147 -17.65 20.80 1.93
N GLN A 148 -18.04 21.95 1.36
CA GLN A 148 -17.91 22.18 -0.09
C GLN A 148 -16.45 22.15 -0.54
N ILE A 149 -15.55 22.84 0.17
CA ILE A 149 -14.12 22.84 -0.12
C ILE A 149 -13.54 21.43 -0.01
N ALA A 150 -13.93 20.67 1.01
CA ALA A 150 -13.51 19.30 1.17
C ALA A 150 -13.96 18.41 -0.01
N GLY A 151 -15.18 18.58 -0.50
CA GLY A 151 -15.69 17.87 -1.66
C GLY A 151 -14.92 18.17 -2.93
N GLN A 152 -14.60 19.44 -3.17
CA GLN A 152 -13.75 19.87 -4.30
C GLN A 152 -12.34 19.29 -4.19
N ALA A 153 -11.74 19.30 -3.00
CA ALA A 153 -10.42 18.69 -2.76
C ALA A 153 -10.44 17.19 -3.02
N LEU A 154 -11.46 16.46 -2.56
CA LEU A 154 -11.63 15.03 -2.82
C LEU A 154 -11.81 14.74 -4.31
N ALA A 155 -12.63 15.53 -5.02
CA ALA A 155 -12.79 15.41 -6.46
C ALA A 155 -11.46 15.60 -7.20
N GLY A 156 -10.67 16.61 -6.82
CA GLY A 156 -9.34 16.84 -7.38
C GLY A 156 -8.36 15.69 -7.09
N ILE A 157 -8.40 15.09 -5.91
CA ILE A 157 -7.63 13.88 -5.59
C ILE A 157 -8.05 12.71 -6.49
N TYR A 158 -9.35 12.50 -6.70
CA TYR A 158 -9.85 11.46 -7.59
C TYR A 158 -9.37 11.68 -9.03
N GLN A 159 -9.55 12.87 -9.57
CA GLN A 159 -9.14 13.23 -10.93
C GLN A 159 -7.65 13.05 -11.20
N SER A 160 -6.81 13.27 -10.18
CA SER A 160 -5.35 13.10 -10.32
C SER A 160 -4.89 11.65 -10.27
N ASN A 161 -5.71 10.71 -9.77
CA ASN A 161 -5.27 9.34 -9.48
C ASN A 161 -6.13 8.27 -10.17
N VAL A 162 -7.32 8.60 -10.66
CA VAL A 162 -8.23 7.65 -11.29
C VAL A 162 -8.65 8.14 -12.66
N PHE A 163 -8.49 7.27 -13.65
CA PHE A 163 -8.79 7.54 -15.06
C PHE A 163 -9.68 6.42 -15.58
N PRO A 164 -11.01 6.51 -15.42
CA PRO A 164 -11.95 5.45 -15.78
C PRO A 164 -11.83 5.04 -17.25
N ASP A 165 -11.71 5.99 -18.18
CA ASP A 165 -11.57 5.75 -19.62
C ASP A 165 -10.33 4.92 -19.96
N LEU A 166 -9.25 5.06 -19.18
CA LEU A 166 -8.01 4.31 -19.32
C LEU A 166 -8.00 3.02 -18.48
N LYS A 167 -9.07 2.74 -17.73
CA LYS A 167 -9.16 1.66 -16.75
C LYS A 167 -8.04 1.71 -15.69
N VAL A 168 -7.63 2.92 -15.34
CA VAL A 168 -6.63 3.17 -14.29
C VAL A 168 -7.35 3.58 -13.01
N ALA A 169 -7.13 2.82 -11.96
CA ALA A 169 -7.65 3.04 -10.62
C ALA A 169 -6.54 2.90 -9.57
N TRP A 170 -6.87 3.12 -8.31
CA TRP A 170 -5.95 3.13 -7.17
C TRP A 170 -4.96 1.96 -7.11
N ALA A 171 -5.34 0.76 -7.54
CA ALA A 171 -4.50 -0.44 -7.48
C ALA A 171 -3.99 -0.91 -8.86
N THR A 172 -4.16 -0.11 -9.90
CA THR A 172 -3.72 -0.49 -11.25
C THR A 172 -2.21 -0.60 -11.32
N TYR A 173 -1.50 0.31 -10.66
CA TYR A 173 -0.05 0.27 -10.51
C TYR A 173 0.28 0.12 -9.02
N PRO A 174 0.42 -1.11 -8.52
CA PRO A 174 0.65 -1.34 -7.10
C PRO A 174 1.99 -0.76 -6.67
N ASN A 175 1.94 0.01 -5.57
CA ASN A 175 3.12 0.41 -4.84
C ASN A 175 3.28 -0.55 -3.66
N ASN A 176 4.24 -1.44 -3.75
CA ASN A 176 4.45 -2.49 -2.76
C ASN A 176 5.14 -1.99 -1.46
N LEU A 177 5.24 -0.69 -1.26
CA LEU A 177 5.81 -0.09 -0.05
C LEU A 177 4.85 -0.03 1.15
N GLY A 178 3.57 -0.29 0.94
CA GLY A 178 2.52 -0.20 1.96
C GLY A 178 2.02 -1.56 2.44
N HIS A 179 1.43 -1.58 3.64
CA HIS A 179 0.84 -2.80 4.24
C HIS A 179 -0.67 -2.68 4.50
N MET A 180 -1.26 -1.49 4.29
CA MET A 180 -2.63 -1.23 4.74
C MET A 180 -3.67 -1.25 3.62
N ASP A 181 -3.35 -0.70 2.44
CA ASP A 181 -4.31 -0.53 1.35
C ASP A 181 -3.97 -1.33 0.09
N ALA A 182 -2.73 -1.76 -0.04
CA ALA A 182 -2.28 -2.74 -1.03
C ALA A 182 -1.52 -3.84 -0.31
N LEU A 183 -1.57 -5.05 -0.81
CA LEU A 183 -0.97 -6.21 -0.15
C LEU A 183 0.56 -6.12 0.00
N GLY A 184 1.23 -5.19 -0.64
CA GLY A 184 2.62 -4.81 -0.46
C GLY A 184 3.59 -5.95 -0.15
N CYS A 185 4.67 -5.66 0.56
CA CYS A 185 5.63 -6.68 1.05
C CYS A 185 5.00 -7.72 1.98
N SER A 186 3.78 -7.48 2.51
CA SER A 186 3.07 -8.45 3.35
C SER A 186 2.55 -9.66 2.56
N VAL A 187 2.38 -9.57 1.25
CA VAL A 187 1.94 -10.71 0.41
C VAL A 187 2.89 -11.89 0.56
N ALA A 188 4.19 -11.63 0.54
CA ALA A 188 5.20 -12.68 0.70
C ALA A 188 5.32 -13.21 2.13
N THR A 189 4.83 -12.46 3.13
CA THR A 189 4.97 -12.81 4.56
C THR A 189 3.70 -13.38 5.17
N THR A 190 2.52 -13.01 4.68
CA THR A 190 1.23 -13.49 5.23
C THR A 190 0.74 -14.77 4.59
N THR A 191 1.15 -15.07 3.36
CA THR A 191 0.76 -16.29 2.64
C THR A 191 1.78 -17.43 2.74
N VAL A 192 2.95 -17.19 3.31
CA VAL A 192 4.00 -18.19 3.42
C VAL A 192 3.90 -18.94 4.75
N THR A 193 3.47 -20.20 4.70
CA THR A 193 3.69 -21.13 5.80
C THR A 193 5.15 -21.55 5.80
N PRO A 194 5.86 -21.53 6.93
CA PRO A 194 7.23 -22.04 6.96
C PRO A 194 7.22 -23.52 6.53
N PRO A 195 8.17 -23.93 5.70
CA PRO A 195 8.26 -25.33 5.28
C PRO A 195 8.43 -26.21 6.52
N LEU A 196 7.84 -27.41 6.47
CA LEU A 196 8.01 -28.51 7.44
C LEU A 196 9.48 -29.03 7.46
N ILE A 197 10.42 -28.13 7.62
CA ILE A 197 11.81 -28.48 7.88
C ILE A 197 12.10 -28.12 9.33
N ARG A 198 12.52 -29.13 10.12
CA ARG A 198 12.92 -29.01 11.52
C ARG A 198 13.58 -27.66 11.80
N ARG A 199 13.03 -26.97 12.79
CA ARG A 199 13.48 -25.69 13.27
C ARG A 199 15.01 -25.57 13.31
N PRO A 200 15.54 -24.52 12.65
CA PRO A 200 16.26 -23.53 13.41
C PRO A 200 15.55 -22.20 13.28
N SER A 201 15.01 -21.79 14.42
CA SER A 201 14.61 -20.42 14.78
C SER A 201 13.96 -19.54 13.70
N CYS A 202 12.70 -19.32 13.88
CA CYS A 202 11.83 -18.25 13.35
C CYS A 202 12.38 -16.82 13.59
N ARG A 203 13.71 -16.61 13.47
CA ARG A 203 14.36 -15.33 13.78
C ARG A 203 14.58 -14.44 12.56
N ILE A 204 14.41 -14.97 11.34
CA ILE A 204 14.71 -14.18 10.14
C ILE A 204 13.47 -13.41 9.69
N ALA A 205 12.29 -14.02 9.63
CA ALA A 205 11.05 -13.29 9.34
C ALA A 205 10.77 -12.27 10.47
N ALA A 206 10.99 -12.63 11.74
CA ALA A 206 10.91 -11.72 12.87
C ALA A 206 11.99 -10.63 12.87
N ARG A 207 13.18 -10.85 12.28
CA ARG A 207 14.19 -9.79 12.11
C ARG A 207 13.81 -8.78 11.02
N VAL A 208 13.17 -9.20 9.95
CA VAL A 208 12.65 -8.29 8.92
C VAL A 208 11.49 -7.46 9.50
N MET A 209 10.60 -8.07 10.30
CA MET A 209 9.50 -7.35 10.94
C MET A 209 9.91 -6.54 12.19
N ASN A 210 10.96 -6.93 12.95
CA ASN A 210 11.44 -6.18 14.12
C ASN A 210 12.22 -4.91 13.77
N CYS A 211 12.53 -4.66 12.51
CA CYS A 211 13.13 -3.39 12.09
C CYS A 211 12.18 -2.19 12.25
N TRP A 212 10.87 -2.42 12.48
CA TRP A 212 9.85 -1.38 12.67
C TRP A 212 9.43 -1.17 14.13
N ARG A 213 9.96 -1.95 15.07
CA ARG A 213 9.78 -1.65 16.49
C ARG A 213 10.86 -0.68 16.97
N TRP A 214 10.71 0.58 16.60
CA TRP A 214 11.43 1.66 17.25
C TRP A 214 11.03 1.67 18.73
N LYS A 215 11.95 1.26 19.60
CA LYS A 215 11.85 1.50 21.04
C LYS A 215 11.84 3.01 21.23
N ARG A 216 10.67 3.58 21.45
CA ARG A 216 10.58 4.88 22.11
C ARG A 216 11.05 4.68 23.54
N SER A 217 12.27 5.03 23.83
CA SER A 217 12.68 5.29 25.21
C SER A 217 11.93 6.55 25.65
N PRO A 218 11.24 6.54 26.80
CA PRO A 218 10.67 7.77 27.34
C PRO A 218 11.80 8.74 27.70
N PRO A 219 11.61 10.05 27.57
CA PRO A 219 12.59 11.02 28.01
C PRO A 219 12.76 10.88 29.53
N ARG A 220 13.97 10.80 30.00
CA ARG A 220 14.30 10.96 31.42
C ARG A 220 14.26 12.45 31.72
N PHE A 221 13.37 12.84 32.61
CA PHE A 221 13.43 14.09 33.33
C PHE A 221 14.44 13.95 34.47
#